data_9c2c5777a4d079298cd009bccc6aadd4
#
_entry.id   9c2c5777a4d079298cd009bccc6aadd4
#
_cell.length_a   1.000
_cell.length_b   1.000
_cell.length_c   1.000
_cell.angle_alpha   90.00
_cell.angle_beta   90.00
_cell.angle_gamma   90.00
#
_symmetry.space_group_name_H-M   'P 1'
#
loop_
_entity.id
_entity.type
_entity.pdbx_description
1 polymer ?
#
loop_
_entity_poly.entity_id
_entity_poly.type
_entity_poly.pdbx_seq_one_letter_code
_entity_poly.pdbx_strand_id
1 'polypeptide(L)'
;VAVGRDNRPSGAALRDALVKGLTESGVDVVDVGVVPTPLLYWSLHHVNVVGGIQITGSHNPPEYNGFKCCVGTGSLHGEGIQRLRQIIEAGQFRSGSGNTREEAII
;
A
#
# COMPACT_ATOMS: atom_id res chain seq x y z
N VAL A 1 6.45 -5.61 0.02
CA VAL A 1 5.19 -4.96 0.42
C VAL A 1 4.08 -5.37 -0.54
N ALA A 2 2.98 -5.87 -0.01
CA ALA A 2 1.79 -6.14 -0.80
C ALA A 2 1.02 -4.84 -1.05
N VAL A 3 0.54 -4.64 -2.28
CA VAL A 3 -0.27 -3.49 -2.66
C VAL A 3 -1.56 -3.98 -3.29
N GLY A 4 -2.67 -3.61 -2.71
CA GLY A 4 -3.99 -3.86 -3.25
C GLY A 4 -4.79 -2.57 -3.37
N ARG A 5 -5.90 -2.63 -4.10
CA ARG A 5 -6.82 -1.50 -4.22
C ARG A 5 -8.25 -1.96 -4.40
N ASP A 6 -9.18 -1.12 -4.01
CA ASP A 6 -10.59 -1.30 -4.38
C ASP A 6 -10.84 -0.78 -5.80
N ASN A 7 -12.09 -0.78 -6.26
CA ASN A 7 -12.44 -0.46 -7.64
C ASN A 7 -12.74 1.04 -7.89
N ARG A 8 -12.26 1.94 -7.03
CA ARG A 8 -12.50 3.38 -7.19
C ARG A 8 -11.76 3.93 -8.40
N PRO A 9 -12.32 4.94 -9.10
CA PRO A 9 -11.72 5.47 -10.34
C PRO A 9 -10.28 5.96 -10.18
N SER A 10 -9.93 6.57 -9.05
CA SER A 10 -8.58 7.08 -8.79
C SER A 10 -7.58 6.00 -8.36
N GLY A 11 -8.02 4.76 -8.14
CA GLY A 11 -7.19 3.70 -7.58
C GLY A 11 -5.98 3.36 -8.43
N ALA A 12 -6.14 3.26 -9.75
CA ALA A 12 -5.05 2.92 -10.66
C ALA A 12 -3.94 3.97 -10.66
N ALA A 13 -4.28 5.26 -10.71
CA ALA A 13 -3.30 6.34 -10.69
C ALA A 13 -2.57 6.40 -9.34
N LEU A 14 -3.27 6.23 -8.24
CA LEU A 14 -2.68 6.18 -6.90
C LEU A 14 -1.78 4.96 -6.73
N ARG A 15 -2.19 3.81 -7.25
CA ARG A 15 -1.38 2.59 -7.28
C ARG A 15 -0.08 2.81 -8.00
N ASP A 16 -0.11 3.41 -9.18
CA ASP A 16 1.07 3.66 -10.00
C ASP A 16 2.05 4.60 -9.28
N ALA A 17 1.55 5.67 -8.68
CA ALA A 17 2.36 6.60 -7.90
C ALA A 17 2.97 5.94 -6.66
N LEU A 18 2.19 5.14 -5.94
CA LEU A 18 2.65 4.43 -4.75
C LEU A 18 3.74 3.41 -5.09
N VAL A 19 3.54 2.59 -6.12
CA VAL A 19 4.50 1.59 -6.56
C VAL A 19 5.79 2.25 -7.01
N LYS A 20 5.70 3.34 -7.75
CA LYS A 20 6.87 4.11 -8.16
C LYS A 20 7.68 4.60 -6.95
N GLY A 21 7.00 5.20 -5.97
CA GLY A 21 7.66 5.67 -4.75
C GLY A 21 8.32 4.56 -3.95
N LEU A 22 7.64 3.42 -3.79
CA LEU A 22 8.16 2.26 -3.07
C LEU A 22 9.38 1.68 -3.77
N THR A 23 9.32 1.45 -5.09
CA THR A 23 10.43 0.86 -5.84
C THR A 23 11.62 1.79 -5.93
N GLU A 24 11.42 3.08 -6.10
CA GLU A 24 12.49 4.09 -6.08
C GLU A 24 13.15 4.22 -4.69
N SER A 25 12.48 3.77 -3.64
CA SER A 25 13.02 3.70 -2.28
C SER A 25 13.69 2.36 -1.96
N GLY A 26 13.77 1.46 -2.92
CA GLY A 26 14.39 0.15 -2.75
C GLY A 26 13.47 -0.93 -2.18
N VAL A 27 12.17 -0.73 -2.22
CA VAL A 27 11.18 -1.67 -1.69
C VAL A 27 10.60 -2.51 -2.83
N ASP A 28 10.60 -3.82 -2.65
CA ASP A 28 9.94 -4.74 -3.58
C ASP A 28 8.42 -4.73 -3.34
N VAL A 29 7.67 -4.75 -4.43
CA VAL A 29 6.21 -4.68 -4.40
C VAL A 29 5.61 -5.95 -4.98
N VAL A 30 4.61 -6.49 -4.28
CA VAL A 30 3.73 -7.54 -4.78
C VAL A 30 2.35 -6.93 -4.99
N ASP A 31 1.96 -6.73 -6.24
CA ASP A 31 0.65 -6.19 -6.59
C ASP A 31 -0.38 -7.31 -6.58
N VAL A 32 -1.29 -7.28 -5.64
CA VAL A 32 -2.36 -8.27 -5.52
C VAL A 32 -3.64 -7.86 -6.28
N GLY A 33 -3.63 -6.69 -6.91
CA GLY A 33 -4.67 -6.26 -7.81
C GLY A 33 -5.87 -5.59 -7.12
N VAL A 34 -7.00 -5.64 -7.81
CA VAL A 34 -8.26 -5.10 -7.30
C VAL A 34 -8.90 -6.13 -6.38
N VAL A 35 -8.83 -5.88 -5.08
CA VAL A 35 -9.31 -6.79 -4.05
C VAL A 35 -9.97 -6.00 -2.92
N PRO A 36 -10.94 -6.60 -2.23
CA PRO A 36 -11.45 -5.98 -1.01
C PRO A 36 -10.40 -6.00 0.10
N THR A 37 -10.48 -5.05 1.02
CA THR A 37 -9.51 -4.89 2.11
C THR A 37 -9.22 -6.19 2.89
N PRO A 38 -10.21 -7.03 3.24
CA PRO A 38 -9.93 -8.29 3.92
C PRO A 38 -8.99 -9.23 3.16
N LEU A 39 -9.01 -9.21 1.83
CA LEU A 39 -8.10 -10.04 1.03
C LEU A 39 -6.67 -9.50 1.06
N LEU A 40 -6.48 -8.19 1.14
CA LEU A 40 -5.16 -7.64 1.39
C LEU A 40 -4.62 -8.14 2.73
N TYR A 41 -5.42 -8.09 3.79
CA TYR A 41 -5.03 -8.58 5.11
C TYR A 41 -4.70 -10.08 5.07
N TRP A 42 -5.48 -10.86 4.34
CA TRP A 42 -5.19 -12.27 4.11
C TRP A 42 -3.82 -12.47 3.48
N SER A 43 -3.46 -11.63 2.50
CA SER A 43 -2.16 -11.74 1.81
C SER A 43 -0.97 -11.52 2.73
N LEU A 44 -1.13 -10.73 3.79
CA LEU A 44 -0.06 -10.50 4.77
C LEU A 44 0.37 -11.78 5.50
N HIS A 45 -0.53 -12.76 5.58
CA HIS A 45 -0.27 -14.06 6.21
C HIS A 45 0.15 -15.16 5.23
N HIS A 46 -0.10 -14.99 3.93
CA HIS A 46 0.02 -16.06 2.94
C HIS A 46 1.00 -15.74 1.82
N VAL A 47 1.31 -14.47 1.60
CA VAL A 47 2.32 -14.02 0.65
C VAL A 47 3.55 -13.55 1.45
N ASN A 48 4.74 -13.84 0.95
CA ASN A 48 5.98 -13.47 1.65
C ASN A 48 6.24 -11.97 1.51
N VAL A 49 5.66 -11.18 2.40
CA VAL A 49 5.80 -9.73 2.45
C VAL A 49 5.99 -9.25 3.89
N VAL A 50 6.62 -8.08 4.05
CA VAL A 50 6.88 -7.48 5.37
C VAL A 50 5.77 -6.52 5.81
N GLY A 51 4.83 -6.24 4.95
CA GLY A 51 3.68 -5.37 5.22
C GLY A 51 2.83 -5.19 3.98
N GLY A 52 1.85 -4.32 4.07
CA GLY A 52 0.94 -4.09 2.96
C GLY A 52 0.27 -2.72 3.00
N ILE A 53 -0.21 -2.30 1.84
CA ILE A 53 -0.95 -1.05 1.68
C ILE A 53 -2.18 -1.35 0.82
N GLN A 54 -3.35 -1.00 1.33
CA GLN A 54 -4.59 -1.04 0.57
C GLN A 54 -4.99 0.37 0.18
N ILE A 55 -5.19 0.60 -1.09
CA ILE A 55 -5.69 1.86 -1.63
C ILE A 55 -7.22 1.78 -1.61
N THR A 56 -7.85 2.53 -0.70
CA THR A 56 -9.29 2.46 -0.50
C THR A 56 -9.81 3.73 0.17
N GLY A 57 -11.00 4.14 -0.22
CA GLY A 57 -11.76 5.19 0.49
C GLY A 57 -12.67 4.63 1.58
N SER A 58 -12.58 3.32 1.83
CA SER A 58 -13.43 2.62 2.80
C SER A 58 -14.92 2.82 2.48
N HIS A 59 -15.70 3.42 3.39
CA HIS A 59 -17.14 3.68 3.22
C HIS A 59 -17.45 5.05 2.63
N ASN A 60 -16.43 5.83 2.27
CA ASN A 60 -16.62 7.15 1.68
C ASN A 60 -17.10 7.06 0.22
N PRO A 61 -17.70 8.15 -0.33
CA PRO A 61 -18.10 8.19 -1.74
C PRO A 61 -16.96 7.88 -2.71
N PRO A 62 -17.27 7.47 -3.97
CA PRO A 62 -16.25 7.03 -4.94
C PRO A 62 -15.18 8.06 -5.29
N GLU A 63 -15.45 9.35 -5.14
CA GLU A 63 -14.48 10.42 -5.38
C GLU A 63 -13.41 10.55 -4.31
N TYR A 64 -13.61 9.92 -3.14
CA TYR A 64 -12.60 9.86 -2.08
C TYR A 64 -11.74 8.61 -2.22
N ASN A 65 -10.49 8.73 -1.81
CA ASN A 65 -9.59 7.60 -1.74
C ASN A 65 -8.54 7.82 -0.65
N GLY A 66 -7.80 6.78 -0.31
CA GLY A 66 -6.79 6.86 0.72
C GLY A 66 -5.98 5.57 0.82
N PHE A 67 -5.20 5.47 1.87
CA PHE A 67 -4.30 4.34 2.09
C PHE A 67 -4.50 3.76 3.49
N LYS A 68 -4.64 2.44 3.57
CA LYS A 68 -4.55 1.69 4.81
C LYS A 68 -3.23 0.93 4.82
N CYS A 69 -2.36 1.27 5.75
CA CYS A 69 -1.00 0.72 5.83
C CYS A 69 -0.89 -0.31 6.93
N CYS A 70 -0.17 -1.39 6.64
CA CYS A 70 0.14 -2.44 7.62
C CYS A 70 1.65 -2.67 7.67
N VAL A 71 2.17 -2.88 8.87
CA VAL A 71 3.55 -3.31 9.11
C VAL A 71 3.48 -4.72 9.68
N GLY A 72 4.16 -5.67 9.03
CA GLY A 72 3.94 -7.09 9.33
C GLY A 72 2.49 -7.45 9.05
N THR A 73 1.75 -7.91 10.05
CA THR A 73 0.32 -8.23 9.96
C THR A 73 -0.56 -7.25 10.73
N GLY A 74 0.02 -6.22 11.33
CA GLY A 74 -0.69 -5.21 12.13
C GLY A 74 -0.93 -3.92 11.39
N SER A 75 -2.08 -3.29 11.65
CA SER A 75 -2.42 -1.99 11.06
C SER A 75 -1.56 -0.87 11.64
N LEU A 76 -1.10 0.02 10.76
CA LEU A 76 -0.45 1.26 11.16
C LEU A 76 -1.50 2.26 11.60
N HIS A 77 -1.38 2.80 12.81
CA HIS A 77 -2.33 3.77 13.35
C HIS A 77 -1.65 4.67 14.39
N GLY A 78 -2.34 5.73 14.83
CA GLY A 78 -1.88 6.62 15.88
C GLY A 78 -0.50 7.21 15.61
N GLU A 79 0.44 6.96 16.51
CA GLU A 79 1.81 7.49 16.41
C GLU A 79 2.55 7.05 15.16
N GLY A 80 2.28 5.83 14.64
CA GLY A 80 2.87 5.34 13.41
C GLY A 80 2.47 6.20 12.21
N ILE A 81 1.22 6.59 12.11
CA ILE A 81 0.73 7.48 11.05
C ILE A 81 1.33 8.88 11.20
N GLN A 82 1.42 9.40 12.42
CA GLN A 82 2.05 10.70 12.67
C GLN A 82 3.53 10.69 12.30
N ARG A 83 4.24 9.60 12.59
CA ARG A 83 5.64 9.45 12.20
C ARG A 83 5.80 9.45 10.68
N LEU A 84 4.92 8.76 9.97
CA LEU A 84 4.90 8.76 8.51
C LEU A 84 4.71 10.17 7.95
N ARG A 85 3.77 10.92 8.51
CA ARG A 85 3.53 12.32 8.14
C ARG A 85 4.78 13.18 8.36
N GLN A 86 5.46 13.02 9.48
CA GLN A 86 6.69 13.76 9.79
C GLN A 86 7.80 13.46 8.78
N ILE A 87 7.95 12.19 8.36
CA ILE A 87 8.94 11.78 7.36
C ILE A 87 8.64 12.45 6.01
N ILE A 88 7.38 12.48 5.61
CA ILE A 88 6.96 13.12 4.35
C ILE A 88 7.22 14.61 4.38
N GLU A 89 6.82 15.30 5.44
CA GLU A 89 7.01 16.75 5.59
C GLU A 89 8.48 17.15 5.65
N ALA A 90 9.32 16.31 6.25
CA ALA A 90 10.77 16.55 6.35
C ALA A 90 11.54 16.16 5.09
N GLY A 91 10.93 15.47 4.15
CA GLY A 91 11.58 14.99 2.93
C GLY A 91 12.64 13.92 3.18
N GLN A 92 12.49 13.13 4.22
CA GLN A 92 13.45 12.09 4.62
C GLN A 92 13.20 10.81 3.82
N PHE A 93 13.51 10.82 2.53
CA PHE A 93 13.28 9.68 1.66
C PHE A 93 14.55 8.87 1.42
N ARG A 94 14.39 7.55 1.33
CA ARG A 94 15.46 6.65 0.90
C ARG A 94 15.48 6.56 -0.61
N SER A 95 16.66 6.28 -1.16
CA SER A 95 16.84 5.97 -2.57
C SER A 95 17.21 4.50 -2.73
N GLY A 96 16.76 3.89 -3.81
CA GLY A 96 17.06 2.50 -4.09
C GLY A 96 16.36 2.04 -5.35
N SER A 97 16.39 0.74 -5.59
CA SER A 97 15.76 0.11 -6.75
C SER A 97 15.09 -1.18 -6.32
N GLY A 98 13.77 -1.20 -6.32
CA GLY A 98 12.96 -2.37 -6.01
C GLY A 98 12.32 -2.95 -7.26
N ASN A 99 11.79 -4.16 -7.14
CA ASN A 99 11.11 -4.88 -8.20
C ASN A 99 9.61 -4.96 -7.90
N THR A 100 8.81 -5.05 -8.96
CA THR A 100 7.36 -5.24 -8.85
C THR A 100 6.98 -6.56 -9.51
N ARG A 101 6.13 -7.34 -8.84
CA ARG A 101 5.46 -8.51 -9.44
C ARG A 101 3.99 -8.48 -9.12
N GLU A 102 3.21 -9.08 -10.00
CA GLU A 102 1.77 -9.26 -9.80
C GLU A 102 1.49 -10.65 -9.28
N GLU A 103 0.52 -10.77 -8.38
CA GLU A 103 0.10 -12.05 -7.83
C GLU A 103 -1.41 -12.04 -7.61
N ALA A 104 -2.09 -12.94 -8.32
CA ALA A 104 -3.52 -13.13 -8.15
C ALA A 104 -3.79 -13.96 -6.89
N ILE A 105 -4.61 -13.42 -5.99
CA ILE A 105 -4.97 -14.06 -4.72
C ILE A 105 -6.46 -14.41 -4.63
N ILE A 106 -7.18 -14.20 -5.72
CA ILE A 106 -8.59 -14.58 -5.85
C ILE A 106 -8.69 -15.82 -6.72
#